data_d23252ef07ce4030bb04b0d10b0e488a
#
_entry.id   d23252ef07ce4030bb04b0d10b0e488a
#
_cell.length_a   1.000
_cell.length_b   1.000
_cell.length_c   1.000
_cell.angle_alpha   90.00
_cell.angle_beta   90.00
_cell.angle_gamma   90.00
#
_symmetry.space_group_name_H-M   'P 1'
#
loop_
_entity.id
_entity.type
_entity.pdbx_description
1 polymer ?
#
loop_
_entity_poly.entity_id
_entity_poly.type
_entity_poly.pdbx_seq_one_letter_code
_entity_poly.pdbx_strand_id
1 'polypeptide(L)'
;MNFDSEKLRTALQSMPHSDAIIVGLSGGVDSIVLLHALHSLKQQGKVHFSLSALHVNHGLHAEAEAWKGFCEKFCNELDVPLVISKVHVEIAEPANATGLENAARDARYRAFESNLQSGKALLLAHHLDDQLETFLLRLMRGSGIRGLVGIPQYRLLGDSFLFRPLLDFTRESLIAYAHTQKLNWIEDNSNLNTRFDRNYCRHELFPRIEQRWVKYRESWSKSLVLLGEADQLLQELAIIDLNFAATERTDVIKIDKLLQLSDVRRRNALRHWFSRLGLKEIGWNRLQQLSREVLTAKASRIVTLPLDGCLLQRFKGKLYALRVLQRFDKKQTLSWSIE
;
A
#
# COMPACT_ATOMS: atom_id res chain seq x y z
N MET A 1 -6.78 -0.32 23.08
CA MET A 1 -7.14 -1.77 23.23
C MET A 1 -5.84 -2.52 23.49
N ASN A 2 -5.72 -3.29 24.59
CA ASN A 2 -4.49 -4.02 24.89
C ASN A 2 -4.29 -5.14 23.86
N PHE A 3 -3.07 -5.31 23.35
CA PHE A 3 -2.70 -6.38 22.45
C PHE A 3 -2.49 -7.69 23.20
N ASP A 4 -2.98 -8.78 22.67
CA ASP A 4 -2.68 -10.15 23.05
C ASP A 4 -2.81 -11.11 21.84
N SER A 5 -2.31 -12.34 21.98
CA SER A 5 -2.32 -13.32 20.88
C SER A 5 -3.75 -13.72 20.46
N GLU A 6 -4.74 -13.73 21.34
CA GLU A 6 -6.12 -14.06 20.98
C GLU A 6 -6.76 -12.99 20.09
N LYS A 7 -6.51 -11.71 20.38
CA LYS A 7 -6.96 -10.62 19.54
C LYS A 7 -6.28 -10.64 18.18
N LEU A 8 -4.98 -11.01 18.14
CA LEU A 8 -4.31 -11.24 16.87
C LEU A 8 -4.99 -12.36 16.08
N ARG A 9 -5.32 -13.49 16.73
CA ARG A 9 -6.06 -14.60 16.11
C ARG A 9 -7.38 -14.14 15.52
N THR A 10 -8.11 -13.28 16.24
CA THR A 10 -9.35 -12.67 15.73
C THR A 10 -9.11 -11.80 14.51
N ALA A 11 -8.07 -10.96 14.53
CA ALA A 11 -7.69 -10.13 13.36
C ALA A 11 -7.33 -10.97 12.13
N LEU A 12 -6.71 -12.14 12.33
CA LEU A 12 -6.40 -13.06 11.24
C LEU A 12 -7.63 -13.71 10.58
N GLN A 13 -8.80 -13.72 11.22
CA GLN A 13 -10.02 -14.26 10.63
C GLN A 13 -10.50 -13.50 9.38
N SER A 14 -10.13 -12.22 9.27
CA SER A 14 -10.42 -11.40 8.08
C SER A 14 -9.40 -11.59 6.94
N MET A 15 -8.34 -12.34 7.18
CA MET A 15 -7.32 -12.65 6.18
C MET A 15 -7.84 -13.73 5.22
N PRO A 16 -7.62 -13.61 3.90
CA PRO A 16 -7.82 -14.71 2.97
C PRO A 16 -7.03 -15.95 3.40
N HIS A 17 -7.57 -17.14 3.13
CA HIS A 17 -6.90 -18.39 3.51
C HIS A 17 -5.51 -18.50 2.88
N SER A 18 -4.54 -18.90 3.69
CA SER A 18 -3.18 -19.21 3.26
C SER A 18 -2.56 -20.25 4.19
N ASP A 19 -1.99 -21.31 3.62
CA ASP A 19 -1.30 -22.35 4.36
C ASP A 19 0.14 -21.95 4.75
N ALA A 20 0.62 -20.82 4.24
CA ALA A 20 1.98 -20.33 4.48
C ALA A 20 2.00 -18.82 4.72
N ILE A 21 2.51 -18.45 5.88
CA ILE A 21 2.69 -17.07 6.32
C ILE A 21 4.17 -16.72 6.37
N ILE A 22 4.49 -15.57 5.77
CA ILE A 22 5.82 -14.96 5.84
C ILE A 22 5.68 -13.64 6.59
N VAL A 23 6.44 -13.44 7.66
CA VAL A 23 6.46 -12.16 8.38
C VAL A 23 7.61 -11.30 7.86
N GLY A 24 7.30 -10.07 7.42
CA GLY A 24 8.33 -9.08 7.13
C GLY A 24 9.00 -8.61 8.42
N LEU A 25 10.23 -9.09 8.68
CA LEU A 25 10.95 -8.90 9.92
C LEU A 25 12.00 -7.80 9.77
N SER A 26 11.79 -6.66 10.42
CA SER A 26 12.76 -5.55 10.44
C SER A 26 13.72 -5.59 11.65
N GLY A 27 13.38 -6.36 12.67
CA GLY A 27 14.06 -6.36 13.98
C GLY A 27 13.49 -5.35 14.97
N GLY A 28 12.69 -4.38 14.51
CA GLY A 28 11.98 -3.43 15.39
C GLY A 28 10.83 -4.11 16.15
N VAL A 29 10.43 -3.50 17.29
CA VAL A 29 9.46 -4.04 18.26
C VAL A 29 8.20 -4.60 17.60
N ASP A 30 7.60 -3.89 16.65
CA ASP A 30 6.33 -4.25 16.05
C ASP A 30 6.42 -5.57 15.26
N SER A 31 7.51 -5.74 14.48
CA SER A 31 7.76 -6.97 13.71
C SER A 31 8.13 -8.16 14.59
N ILE A 32 8.89 -7.93 15.66
CA ILE A 32 9.24 -8.93 16.68
C ILE A 32 7.99 -9.42 17.40
N VAL A 33 7.12 -8.51 17.83
CA VAL A 33 5.83 -8.83 18.48
C VAL A 33 4.94 -9.65 17.55
N LEU A 34 4.82 -9.25 16.28
CA LEU A 34 4.00 -9.98 15.31
C LEU A 34 4.50 -11.42 15.14
N LEU A 35 5.80 -11.60 14.91
CA LEU A 35 6.39 -12.93 14.70
C LEU A 35 6.23 -13.81 15.95
N HIS A 36 6.54 -13.28 17.14
CA HIS A 36 6.42 -14.00 18.41
C HIS A 36 4.96 -14.40 18.68
N ALA A 37 4.01 -13.51 18.50
CA ALA A 37 2.60 -13.79 18.76
C ALA A 37 2.04 -14.85 17.80
N LEU A 38 2.42 -14.83 16.51
CA LEU A 38 2.06 -15.87 15.53
C LEU A 38 2.67 -17.22 15.89
N HIS A 39 3.94 -17.23 16.27
CA HIS A 39 4.63 -18.43 16.75
C HIS A 39 3.93 -19.01 17.99
N SER A 40 3.60 -18.18 18.98
CA SER A 40 2.87 -18.59 20.19
C SER A 40 1.50 -19.21 19.87
N LEU A 41 0.73 -18.62 18.95
CA LEU A 41 -0.55 -19.19 18.48
C LEU A 41 -0.37 -20.55 17.82
N LYS A 42 0.69 -20.72 17.03
CA LYS A 42 1.03 -21.98 16.36
C LYS A 42 1.42 -23.06 17.39
N GLN A 43 2.26 -22.74 18.36
CA GLN A 43 2.65 -23.66 19.44
C GLN A 43 1.45 -24.11 20.29
N GLN A 44 0.47 -23.24 20.47
CA GLN A 44 -0.80 -23.55 21.16
C GLN A 44 -1.80 -24.34 20.30
N GLY A 45 -1.46 -24.67 19.04
CA GLY A 45 -2.37 -25.36 18.11
C GLY A 45 -3.59 -24.55 17.68
N LYS A 46 -3.58 -23.22 17.87
CA LYS A 46 -4.72 -22.33 17.58
C LYS A 46 -4.78 -21.88 16.12
N VAL A 47 -3.70 -22.08 15.38
CA VAL A 47 -3.57 -21.75 13.96
C VAL A 47 -2.76 -22.85 13.25
N HIS A 48 -3.11 -23.11 11.98
CA HIS A 48 -2.51 -24.19 11.19
C HIS A 48 -1.96 -23.63 9.87
N PHE A 49 -0.77 -23.05 9.94
CA PHE A 49 -0.02 -22.56 8.77
C PHE A 49 1.48 -22.78 8.98
N SER A 50 2.24 -22.88 7.92
CA SER A 50 3.68 -22.76 7.98
C SER A 50 4.07 -21.32 8.24
N LEU A 51 4.99 -21.08 9.20
CA LEU A 51 5.45 -19.74 9.58
C LEU A 51 6.92 -19.59 9.22
N SER A 52 7.27 -18.51 8.54
CA SER A 52 8.62 -18.09 8.22
C SER A 52 8.77 -16.59 8.30
N ALA A 53 9.99 -16.08 8.28
CA ALA A 53 10.29 -14.66 8.29
C ALA A 53 11.12 -14.26 7.06
N LEU A 54 10.98 -13.00 6.65
CA LEU A 54 11.75 -12.38 5.57
C LEU A 54 12.34 -11.06 6.07
N HIS A 55 13.66 -11.00 6.16
CA HIS A 55 14.39 -9.76 6.45
C HIS A 55 14.95 -9.17 5.16
N VAL A 56 14.65 -7.87 4.92
CA VAL A 56 15.17 -7.13 3.76
C VAL A 56 16.26 -6.18 4.22
N ASN A 57 17.49 -6.49 3.84
CA ASN A 57 18.66 -5.67 4.12
C ASN A 57 18.90 -4.68 2.96
N HIS A 58 18.69 -3.39 3.22
CA HIS A 58 18.85 -2.31 2.23
C HIS A 58 20.30 -1.83 2.08
N GLY A 59 21.20 -2.20 3.00
CA GLY A 59 22.59 -1.72 3.01
C GLY A 59 22.80 -0.22 3.26
N LEU A 60 21.71 0.51 3.62
CA LEU A 60 21.77 1.98 3.79
C LEU A 60 22.31 2.42 5.16
N HIS A 61 22.30 1.54 6.15
CA HIS A 61 22.74 1.80 7.50
C HIS A 61 24.04 1.04 7.82
N ALA A 62 24.93 1.68 8.54
CA ALA A 62 26.18 1.05 9.00
C ALA A 62 25.91 -0.19 9.88
N GLU A 63 24.78 -0.21 10.59
CA GLU A 63 24.35 -1.29 11.50
C GLU A 63 23.55 -2.41 10.81
N ALA A 64 23.38 -2.34 9.47
CA ALA A 64 22.52 -3.29 8.74
C ALA A 64 22.91 -4.79 8.94
N GLU A 65 24.21 -5.08 9.05
CA GLU A 65 24.69 -6.44 9.32
C GLU A 65 24.44 -6.87 10.80
N ALA A 66 24.51 -5.93 11.75
CA ALA A 66 24.14 -6.21 13.14
C ALA A 66 22.64 -6.49 13.28
N TRP A 67 21.80 -5.75 12.57
CA TRP A 67 20.35 -5.98 12.54
C TRP A 67 19.98 -7.32 11.92
N LYS A 68 20.68 -7.68 10.84
CA LYS A 68 20.55 -9.02 10.24
C LYS A 68 20.87 -10.10 11.26
N GLY A 69 22.03 -10.01 11.94
CA GLY A 69 22.46 -10.99 12.95
C GLY A 69 21.47 -11.10 14.12
N PHE A 70 20.86 -9.99 14.54
CA PHE A 70 19.79 -9.99 15.53
C PHE A 70 18.56 -10.76 15.05
N CYS A 71 18.10 -10.52 13.80
CA CYS A 71 16.96 -11.23 13.22
C CYS A 71 17.25 -12.74 13.08
N GLU A 72 18.46 -13.12 12.68
CA GLU A 72 18.91 -14.51 12.59
C GLU A 72 18.83 -15.20 13.97
N LYS A 73 19.39 -14.56 14.99
CA LYS A 73 19.35 -15.07 16.37
C LYS A 73 17.92 -15.25 16.87
N PHE A 74 17.08 -14.24 16.71
CA PHE A 74 15.68 -14.28 17.16
C PHE A 74 14.87 -15.37 16.44
N CYS A 75 15.04 -15.54 15.15
CA CYS A 75 14.38 -16.62 14.40
C CYS A 75 14.87 -18.02 14.81
N ASN A 76 16.17 -18.18 15.06
CA ASN A 76 16.73 -19.43 15.56
C ASN A 76 16.19 -19.80 16.95
N GLU A 77 16.04 -18.82 17.85
CA GLU A 77 15.45 -19.04 19.18
C GLU A 77 13.99 -19.53 19.11
N LEU A 78 13.25 -19.13 18.07
CA LEU A 78 11.86 -19.55 17.84
C LEU A 78 11.73 -20.78 16.92
N ASP A 79 12.82 -21.31 16.39
CA ASP A 79 12.79 -22.35 15.34
C ASP A 79 11.92 -21.95 14.13
N VAL A 80 12.06 -20.68 13.69
CA VAL A 80 11.35 -20.11 12.54
C VAL A 80 12.33 -19.89 11.39
N PRO A 81 12.09 -20.47 10.19
CA PRO A 81 12.93 -20.24 9.02
C PRO A 81 13.00 -18.75 8.64
N LEU A 82 14.21 -18.23 8.41
CA LEU A 82 14.45 -16.87 8.00
C LEU A 82 15.05 -16.81 6.59
N VAL A 83 14.45 -16.04 5.71
CA VAL A 83 15.03 -15.65 4.41
C VAL A 83 15.60 -14.23 4.54
N ILE A 84 16.81 -14.02 4.06
CA ILE A 84 17.45 -12.71 4.01
C ILE A 84 17.56 -12.27 2.56
N SER A 85 16.94 -11.14 2.23
CA SER A 85 17.01 -10.53 0.90
C SER A 85 17.86 -9.28 0.96
N LYS A 86 19.01 -9.28 0.30
CA LYS A 86 19.83 -8.06 0.10
C LYS A 86 19.31 -7.31 -1.11
N VAL A 87 19.02 -6.01 -0.95
CA VAL A 87 18.54 -5.15 -2.03
C VAL A 87 19.46 -3.96 -2.22
N HIS A 88 19.64 -3.59 -3.47
CA HIS A 88 20.30 -2.34 -3.81
C HIS A 88 19.23 -1.26 -4.02
N VAL A 89 19.40 -0.11 -3.34
CA VAL A 89 18.48 1.01 -3.48
C VAL A 89 19.07 1.97 -4.53
N GLU A 90 18.43 2.02 -5.69
CA GLU A 90 18.78 3.00 -6.72
C GLU A 90 18.26 4.38 -6.31
N ILE A 91 19.18 5.31 -6.07
CA ILE A 91 18.85 6.67 -5.69
C ILE A 91 18.99 7.55 -6.94
N ALA A 92 17.86 8.07 -7.43
CA ALA A 92 17.90 9.09 -8.49
C ALA A 92 18.41 10.41 -7.89
N GLU A 93 19.47 10.96 -8.41
CA GLU A 93 20.01 12.26 -7.96
C GLU A 93 19.28 13.44 -8.67
N PRO A 94 19.02 14.56 -7.95
CA PRO A 94 19.27 14.82 -6.54
C PRO A 94 18.17 14.24 -5.63
N ALA A 95 18.54 13.34 -4.72
CA ALA A 95 17.60 12.75 -3.79
C ALA A 95 17.36 13.67 -2.58
N ASN A 96 16.11 14.06 -2.36
CA ASN A 96 15.68 14.58 -1.06
C ASN A 96 15.33 13.40 -0.12
N ALA A 97 15.16 13.68 1.19
CA ALA A 97 14.84 12.66 2.18
C ALA A 97 13.60 11.82 1.83
N THR A 98 12.57 12.44 1.26
CA THR A 98 11.34 11.77 0.79
C THR A 98 11.60 10.86 -0.41
N GLY A 99 12.49 11.25 -1.31
CA GLY A 99 12.89 10.43 -2.47
C GLY A 99 13.61 9.15 -2.04
N LEU A 100 14.53 9.26 -1.08
CA LEU A 100 15.27 8.12 -0.53
C LEU A 100 14.33 7.13 0.19
N GLU A 101 13.41 7.64 1.02
CA GLU A 101 12.41 6.80 1.72
C GLU A 101 11.53 6.03 0.72
N ASN A 102 11.06 6.71 -0.34
CA ASN A 102 10.26 6.07 -1.38
C ASN A 102 11.06 5.02 -2.15
N ALA A 103 12.31 5.30 -2.54
CA ALA A 103 13.16 4.35 -3.23
C ALA A 103 13.46 3.10 -2.38
N ALA A 104 13.77 3.29 -1.09
CA ALA A 104 13.96 2.19 -0.14
C ALA A 104 12.67 1.37 0.04
N ARG A 105 11.52 2.04 0.12
CA ARG A 105 10.21 1.39 0.17
C ARG A 105 9.96 0.55 -1.08
N ASP A 106 10.17 1.10 -2.26
CA ASP A 106 9.93 0.40 -3.54
C ASP A 106 10.88 -0.80 -3.68
N ALA A 107 12.15 -0.67 -3.31
CA ALA A 107 13.11 -1.77 -3.28
C ALA A 107 12.66 -2.88 -2.34
N ARG A 108 12.14 -2.53 -1.15
CA ARG A 108 11.58 -3.49 -0.19
C ARG A 108 10.38 -4.24 -0.77
N TYR A 109 9.45 -3.54 -1.42
CA TYR A 109 8.28 -4.20 -2.01
C TYR A 109 8.66 -5.12 -3.16
N ARG A 110 9.65 -4.75 -4.01
CA ARG A 110 10.20 -5.66 -5.03
C ARG A 110 10.84 -6.90 -4.40
N ALA A 111 11.59 -6.73 -3.29
CA ALA A 111 12.14 -7.88 -2.57
C ALA A 111 11.06 -8.78 -1.98
N PHE A 112 9.99 -8.22 -1.44
CA PHE A 112 8.85 -9.00 -0.98
C PHE A 112 8.24 -9.80 -2.12
N GLU A 113 7.94 -9.17 -3.24
CA GLU A 113 7.33 -9.80 -4.41
C GLU A 113 8.20 -10.93 -4.98
N SER A 114 9.52 -10.73 -5.08
CA SER A 114 10.46 -11.74 -5.60
C SER A 114 10.65 -12.94 -4.67
N ASN A 115 10.41 -12.79 -3.36
CA ASN A 115 10.54 -13.87 -2.37
C ASN A 115 9.20 -14.54 -2.01
N LEU A 116 8.09 -14.03 -2.53
CA LEU A 116 6.76 -14.60 -2.33
C LEU A 116 6.45 -15.59 -3.45
N GLN A 117 6.22 -16.85 -3.06
CA GLN A 117 5.64 -17.84 -3.97
C GLN A 117 4.12 -17.69 -4.01
N SER A 118 3.50 -18.08 -5.14
CA SER A 118 2.05 -18.03 -5.32
C SER A 118 1.28 -18.64 -4.13
N GLY A 119 0.22 -17.95 -3.71
CA GLY A 119 -0.67 -18.40 -2.62
C GLY A 119 -0.17 -18.15 -1.19
N LYS A 120 1.04 -17.59 -1.00
CA LYS A 120 1.55 -17.26 0.34
C LYS A 120 1.08 -15.87 0.80
N ALA A 121 0.92 -15.71 2.11
CA ALA A 121 0.60 -14.44 2.74
C ALA A 121 1.86 -13.77 3.31
N LEU A 122 2.13 -12.51 2.94
CA LEU A 122 3.10 -11.67 3.61
C LEU A 122 2.39 -10.84 4.70
N LEU A 123 2.82 -10.99 5.94
CA LEU A 123 2.32 -10.17 7.03
C LEU A 123 3.28 -9.05 7.40
N LEU A 124 2.77 -7.83 7.50
CA LEU A 124 3.53 -6.66 7.93
C LEU A 124 2.95 -6.08 9.22
N ALA A 125 3.83 -5.66 10.12
CA ALA A 125 3.51 -5.19 11.46
C ALA A 125 3.11 -3.69 11.52
N HIS A 126 2.45 -3.15 10.49
CA HIS A 126 1.90 -1.80 10.58
C HIS A 126 0.76 -1.79 11.61
N HIS A 127 0.74 -0.76 12.45
CA HIS A 127 -0.14 -0.64 13.59
C HIS A 127 -1.01 0.64 13.51
N LEU A 128 -1.85 0.88 14.52
CA LEU A 128 -2.80 1.99 14.54
C LEU A 128 -2.11 3.35 14.41
N ASP A 129 -0.99 3.56 15.10
CA ASP A 129 -0.31 4.86 15.02
C ASP A 129 0.24 5.12 13.60
N ASP A 130 0.68 4.07 12.86
CA ASP A 130 1.04 4.20 11.43
C ASP A 130 -0.17 4.61 10.57
N GLN A 131 -1.37 4.12 10.90
CA GLN A 131 -2.61 4.53 10.25
C GLN A 131 -2.87 6.02 10.43
N LEU A 132 -2.76 6.50 11.67
CA LEU A 132 -3.02 7.89 12.03
C LEU A 132 -1.95 8.83 11.43
N GLU A 133 -0.68 8.43 11.42
CA GLU A 133 0.40 9.13 10.72
C GLU A 133 0.07 9.26 9.22
N THR A 134 -0.30 8.15 8.60
CA THR A 134 -0.63 8.12 7.18
C THR A 134 -1.85 8.96 6.86
N PHE A 135 -2.89 8.91 7.70
CA PHE A 135 -4.08 9.73 7.58
C PHE A 135 -3.74 11.22 7.62
N LEU A 136 -2.99 11.66 8.65
CA LEU A 136 -2.61 13.06 8.81
C LEU A 136 -1.77 13.55 7.63
N LEU A 137 -0.73 12.80 7.24
CA LEU A 137 0.14 13.19 6.13
C LEU A 137 -0.61 13.26 4.79
N ARG A 138 -1.56 12.37 4.55
CA ARG A 138 -2.39 12.40 3.34
C ARG A 138 -3.39 13.55 3.36
N LEU A 139 -3.95 13.87 4.54
CA LEU A 139 -4.81 15.04 4.73
C LEU A 139 -4.05 16.34 4.40
N MET A 140 -2.81 16.49 4.90
CA MET A 140 -1.96 17.64 4.62
C MET A 140 -1.57 17.78 3.14
N ARG A 141 -1.56 16.66 2.41
CA ARG A 141 -1.30 16.64 0.96
C ARG A 141 -2.55 16.82 0.10
N GLY A 142 -3.72 17.04 0.71
CA GLY A 142 -5.00 17.23 -0.01
C GLY A 142 -5.53 15.97 -0.68
N SER A 143 -5.30 14.80 -0.10
CA SER A 143 -5.81 13.53 -0.63
C SER A 143 -7.33 13.48 -0.60
N GLY A 144 -7.94 12.86 -1.63
CA GLY A 144 -9.36 12.53 -1.63
C GLY A 144 -9.70 11.37 -0.69
N ILE A 145 -11.00 11.01 -0.60
CA ILE A 145 -11.54 9.98 0.31
C ILE A 145 -10.72 8.69 0.23
N ARG A 146 -10.49 8.16 -0.96
CA ARG A 146 -9.70 6.94 -1.18
C ARG A 146 -8.30 7.00 -0.57
N GLY A 147 -7.63 8.16 -0.65
CA GLY A 147 -6.33 8.36 -0.02
C GLY A 147 -6.44 8.44 1.50
N LEU A 148 -7.51 9.05 2.04
CA LEU A 148 -7.71 9.25 3.46
C LEU A 148 -8.10 7.99 4.24
N VAL A 149 -8.53 6.92 3.59
CA VAL A 149 -8.80 5.60 4.25
C VAL A 149 -7.56 5.04 4.97
N GLY A 150 -6.37 5.58 4.72
CA GLY A 150 -5.15 5.14 5.39
C GLY A 150 -4.48 3.95 4.69
N ILE A 151 -3.80 3.11 5.48
CA ILE A 151 -3.08 1.93 4.98
C ILE A 151 -4.09 0.79 4.82
N PRO A 152 -4.23 0.17 3.64
CA PRO A 152 -5.15 -0.95 3.46
C PRO A 152 -4.70 -2.16 4.28
N GLN A 153 -5.66 -2.84 4.93
CA GLN A 153 -5.39 -4.07 5.68
C GLN A 153 -4.91 -5.19 4.75
N TYR A 154 -5.51 -5.28 3.57
CA TYR A 154 -5.22 -6.27 2.55
C TYR A 154 -4.75 -5.60 1.24
N ARG A 155 -3.80 -6.24 0.54
CA ARG A 155 -3.34 -5.83 -0.79
C ARG A 155 -2.84 -7.03 -1.58
N LEU A 156 -3.22 -7.17 -2.84
CA LEU A 156 -2.59 -8.11 -3.76
C LEU A 156 -1.11 -7.75 -3.99
N LEU A 157 -0.27 -8.76 -4.10
CA LEU A 157 1.15 -8.65 -4.37
C LEU A 157 1.55 -9.79 -5.32
N GLY A 158 1.50 -9.52 -6.64
CA GLY A 158 1.56 -10.57 -7.66
C GLY A 158 0.43 -11.58 -7.47
N ASP A 159 0.75 -12.89 -7.49
CA ASP A 159 -0.16 -14.00 -7.24
C ASP A 159 -0.33 -14.31 -5.74
N SER A 160 0.21 -13.47 -4.88
CA SER A 160 0.19 -13.56 -3.42
C SER A 160 -0.51 -12.34 -2.84
N PHE A 161 -0.56 -12.23 -1.53
CA PHE A 161 -1.11 -11.04 -0.89
C PHE A 161 -0.33 -10.61 0.33
N LEU A 162 -0.50 -9.33 0.66
CA LEU A 162 0.01 -8.69 1.84
C LEU A 162 -1.14 -8.39 2.79
N PHE A 163 -0.96 -8.71 4.07
CA PHE A 163 -1.93 -8.48 5.12
C PHE A 163 -1.29 -7.77 6.32
N ARG A 164 -2.07 -6.93 7.02
CA ARG A 164 -1.62 -6.15 8.19
C ARG A 164 -2.55 -6.38 9.36
N PRO A 165 -2.26 -7.37 10.20
CA PRO A 165 -3.16 -7.76 11.28
C PRO A 165 -3.12 -6.81 12.49
N LEU A 166 -2.17 -5.87 12.56
CA LEU A 166 -1.96 -5.02 13.74
C LEU A 166 -2.56 -3.61 13.59
N LEU A 167 -3.29 -3.31 12.52
CA LEU A 167 -3.78 -1.95 12.24
C LEU A 167 -4.73 -1.36 13.31
N ASP A 168 -5.35 -2.21 14.13
CA ASP A 168 -6.26 -1.79 15.20
C ASP A 168 -5.57 -1.70 16.57
N PHE A 169 -4.27 -2.05 16.66
CA PHE A 169 -3.52 -2.03 17.91
C PHE A 169 -2.58 -0.84 17.97
N THR A 170 -2.51 -0.20 19.15
CA THR A 170 -1.57 0.90 19.39
C THR A 170 -0.15 0.37 19.56
N ARG A 171 0.84 1.17 19.16
CA ARG A 171 2.26 0.85 19.39
C ARG A 171 2.57 0.60 20.86
N GLU A 172 1.96 1.40 21.76
CA GLU A 172 2.08 1.24 23.20
C GLU A 172 1.65 -0.18 23.64
N SER A 173 0.53 -0.70 23.13
CA SER A 173 0.06 -2.04 23.47
C SER A 173 0.99 -3.16 22.96
N LEU A 174 1.66 -2.94 21.83
CA LEU A 174 2.68 -3.87 21.31
C LEU A 174 3.94 -3.86 22.17
N ILE A 175 4.40 -2.69 22.61
CA ILE A 175 5.54 -2.55 23.53
C ILE A 175 5.22 -3.22 24.88
N ALA A 176 4.01 -3.01 25.43
CA ALA A 176 3.59 -3.67 26.67
C ALA A 176 3.62 -5.21 26.56
N TYR A 177 3.16 -5.76 25.41
CA TYR A 177 3.29 -7.17 25.13
C TYR A 177 4.76 -7.62 25.06
N ALA A 178 5.61 -6.87 24.36
CA ALA A 178 7.04 -7.20 24.24
C ALA A 178 7.73 -7.27 25.62
N HIS A 179 7.44 -6.30 26.49
CA HIS A 179 7.96 -6.34 27.87
C HIS A 179 7.43 -7.53 28.68
N THR A 180 6.14 -7.84 28.59
CA THR A 180 5.52 -8.99 29.28
C THR A 180 6.15 -10.29 28.85
N GLN A 181 6.46 -10.44 27.55
CA GLN A 181 7.10 -11.62 26.98
C GLN A 181 8.64 -11.57 27.06
N LYS A 182 9.23 -10.52 27.65
CA LYS A 182 10.68 -10.29 27.78
C LYS A 182 11.41 -10.36 26.42
N LEU A 183 10.78 -9.83 25.38
CA LEU A 183 11.35 -9.78 24.03
C LEU A 183 12.39 -8.66 23.95
N ASN A 184 13.45 -8.90 23.19
CA ASN A 184 14.42 -7.89 22.81
C ASN A 184 14.09 -7.42 21.37
N TRP A 185 14.44 -6.17 21.06
CA TRP A 185 14.26 -5.58 19.71
C TRP A 185 15.34 -4.56 19.43
N ILE A 186 15.45 -4.18 18.16
CA ILE A 186 16.37 -3.14 17.70
C ILE A 186 15.68 -1.77 17.79
N GLU A 187 16.36 -0.80 18.36
CA GLU A 187 15.97 0.61 18.29
C GLU A 187 16.81 1.31 17.21
N ASP A 188 16.15 1.75 16.15
CA ASP A 188 16.79 2.49 15.07
C ASP A 188 16.78 3.99 15.41
N ASN A 189 17.95 4.55 15.65
CA ASN A 189 18.14 5.97 15.99
C ASN A 189 17.65 6.92 14.89
N SER A 190 17.52 6.47 13.63
CA SER A 190 16.95 7.29 12.55
C SER A 190 15.48 7.63 12.80
N ASN A 191 14.76 6.83 13.62
CA ASN A 191 13.38 7.11 14.03
C ASN A 191 13.23 8.40 14.88
N LEU A 192 14.32 8.91 15.44
CA LEU A 192 14.31 10.17 16.20
C LEU A 192 14.52 11.41 15.31
N ASN A 193 14.87 11.23 14.04
CA ASN A 193 15.16 12.35 13.14
C ASN A 193 13.85 12.99 12.64
N THR A 194 13.49 14.12 13.25
CA THR A 194 12.26 14.88 12.94
C THR A 194 12.28 15.62 11.58
N ARG A 195 13.35 15.53 10.80
CA ARG A 195 13.36 15.98 9.39
C ARG A 195 12.43 15.15 8.50
N PHE A 196 12.13 13.92 8.92
CA PHE A 196 11.13 13.07 8.27
C PHE A 196 9.73 13.38 8.78
N ASP A 197 8.80 13.63 7.88
CA ASP A 197 7.42 14.00 8.20
C ASP A 197 6.76 13.05 9.22
N ARG A 198 6.99 11.73 9.09
CA ARG A 198 6.45 10.72 9.99
C ARG A 198 6.99 10.86 11.41
N ASN A 199 8.31 11.03 11.54
CA ASN A 199 8.94 11.21 12.84
C ASN A 199 8.49 12.52 13.48
N TYR A 200 8.34 13.60 12.69
CA TYR A 200 7.80 14.87 13.16
C TYR A 200 6.36 14.70 13.70
N CYS A 201 5.50 13.99 12.97
CA CYS A 201 4.15 13.69 13.46
C CYS A 201 4.20 12.93 14.78
N ARG A 202 5.03 11.90 14.88
CA ARG A 202 5.14 11.01 16.04
C ARG A 202 5.69 11.71 17.28
N HIS A 203 6.73 12.52 17.13
CA HIS A 203 7.45 13.10 18.27
C HIS A 203 6.99 14.51 18.62
N GLU A 204 6.44 15.27 17.67
CA GLU A 204 6.05 16.66 17.90
C GLU A 204 4.54 16.90 17.87
N LEU A 205 3.84 16.40 16.85
CA LEU A 205 2.43 16.73 16.65
C LEU A 205 1.51 15.87 17.51
N PHE A 206 1.65 14.56 17.50
CA PHE A 206 0.74 13.67 18.23
C PHE A 206 0.80 13.87 19.75
N PRO A 207 1.95 14.08 20.40
CA PRO A 207 1.97 14.40 21.83
C PRO A 207 1.19 15.68 22.17
N ARG A 208 1.28 16.72 21.31
CA ARG A 208 0.52 17.97 21.52
C ARG A 208 -0.98 17.78 21.28
N ILE A 209 -1.37 16.98 20.30
CA ILE A 209 -2.77 16.61 20.05
C ILE A 209 -3.31 15.85 21.26
N GLU A 210 -2.57 14.88 21.76
CA GLU A 210 -2.97 14.03 22.88
C GLU A 210 -3.18 14.81 24.19
N GLN A 211 -2.33 15.81 24.45
CA GLN A 211 -2.49 16.70 25.62
C GLN A 211 -3.85 17.41 25.63
N ARG A 212 -4.38 17.78 24.47
CA ARG A 212 -5.65 18.49 24.36
C ARG A 212 -6.82 17.54 24.13
N TRP A 213 -6.62 16.50 23.32
CA TRP A 213 -7.65 15.54 22.89
C TRP A 213 -7.19 14.10 23.19
N VAL A 214 -7.30 13.71 24.44
CA VAL A 214 -6.82 12.41 24.95
C VAL A 214 -7.35 11.22 24.14
N LYS A 215 -8.57 11.32 23.61
CA LYS A 215 -9.21 10.26 22.81
C LYS A 215 -9.08 10.44 21.29
N TYR A 216 -8.10 11.21 20.81
CA TYR A 216 -7.97 11.47 19.37
C TYR A 216 -7.79 10.20 18.57
N ARG A 217 -7.07 9.19 19.09
CA ARG A 217 -6.87 7.90 18.42
C ARG A 217 -8.20 7.20 18.14
N GLU A 218 -9.09 7.14 19.13
CA GLU A 218 -10.42 6.52 18.97
C GLU A 218 -11.27 7.31 17.94
N SER A 219 -11.27 8.63 18.06
CA SER A 219 -12.04 9.51 17.17
C SER A 219 -11.57 9.42 15.72
N TRP A 220 -10.26 9.43 15.51
CA TRP A 220 -9.68 9.35 14.17
C TRP A 220 -9.82 7.95 13.57
N SER A 221 -9.68 6.89 14.37
CA SER A 221 -9.95 5.51 13.93
C SER A 221 -11.39 5.35 13.46
N LYS A 222 -12.35 5.90 14.19
CA LYS A 222 -13.76 5.92 13.76
C LYS A 222 -13.94 6.67 12.44
N SER A 223 -13.27 7.82 12.27
CA SER A 223 -13.30 8.56 11.01
C SER A 223 -12.71 7.76 9.85
N LEU A 224 -11.63 7.01 10.08
CA LEU A 224 -11.03 6.12 9.07
C LEU A 224 -12.00 5.02 8.64
N VAL A 225 -12.73 4.41 9.58
CA VAL A 225 -13.77 3.40 9.27
C VAL A 225 -14.86 4.02 8.38
N LEU A 226 -15.42 5.17 8.79
CA LEU A 226 -16.47 5.86 8.04
C LEU A 226 -16.01 6.31 6.64
N LEU A 227 -14.74 6.75 6.51
CA LEU A 227 -14.15 7.05 5.21
C LEU A 227 -13.99 5.79 4.34
N GLY A 228 -13.68 4.65 4.95
CA GLY A 228 -13.63 3.37 4.27
C GLY A 228 -14.98 2.94 3.71
N GLU A 229 -16.05 3.07 4.50
CA GLU A 229 -17.43 2.81 4.05
C GLU A 229 -17.83 3.76 2.92
N ALA A 230 -17.50 5.04 3.03
CA ALA A 230 -17.76 6.02 1.97
C ALA A 230 -16.98 5.69 0.67
N ASP A 231 -15.71 5.26 0.77
CA ASP A 231 -14.94 4.84 -0.40
C ASP A 231 -15.55 3.60 -1.06
N GLN A 232 -16.04 2.63 -0.27
CA GLN A 232 -16.73 1.45 -0.79
C GLN A 232 -18.00 1.85 -1.56
N LEU A 233 -18.86 2.70 -1.00
CA LEU A 233 -20.07 3.20 -1.68
C LEU A 233 -19.73 3.93 -2.98
N LEU A 234 -18.66 4.73 -2.99
CA LEU A 234 -18.18 5.39 -4.20
C LEU A 234 -17.68 4.41 -5.27
N GLN A 235 -17.04 3.32 -4.87
CA GLN A 235 -16.60 2.27 -5.79
C GLN A 235 -17.80 1.52 -6.38
N GLU A 236 -18.79 1.15 -5.58
CA GLU A 236 -20.01 0.49 -6.03
C GLU A 236 -20.77 1.38 -7.04
N LEU A 237 -20.94 2.67 -6.72
CA LEU A 237 -21.54 3.63 -7.64
C LEU A 237 -20.73 3.77 -8.94
N ALA A 238 -19.40 3.80 -8.85
CA ALA A 238 -18.55 3.90 -10.04
C ALA A 238 -18.68 2.66 -10.96
N ILE A 239 -18.85 1.47 -10.39
CA ILE A 239 -19.10 0.23 -11.15
C ILE A 239 -20.43 0.33 -11.91
N ILE A 240 -21.50 0.81 -11.28
CA ILE A 240 -22.80 1.03 -11.92
C ILE A 240 -22.64 2.02 -13.09
N ASP A 241 -21.96 3.15 -12.86
CA ASP A 241 -21.74 4.19 -13.85
C ASP A 241 -20.89 3.73 -15.04
N LEU A 242 -19.87 2.92 -14.78
CA LEU A 242 -19.02 2.36 -15.83
C LEU A 242 -19.75 1.29 -16.64
N ASN A 243 -20.57 0.46 -16.02
CA ASN A 243 -21.41 -0.50 -16.73
C ASN A 243 -22.40 0.20 -17.68
N PHE A 244 -22.95 1.33 -17.26
CA PHE A 244 -23.80 2.18 -18.12
C PHE A 244 -23.05 2.76 -19.33
N ALA A 245 -21.76 3.09 -19.19
CA ALA A 245 -20.90 3.61 -20.25
C ALA A 245 -20.05 2.54 -20.96
N ALA A 246 -20.20 1.25 -20.63
CA ALA A 246 -19.36 0.17 -21.10
C ALA A 246 -19.40 -0.03 -22.63
N THR A 247 -18.31 -0.55 -23.14
CA THR A 247 -18.20 -1.17 -24.46
C THR A 247 -17.75 -2.63 -24.31
N GLU A 248 -17.55 -3.36 -25.38
CA GLU A 248 -16.99 -4.71 -25.36
C GLU A 248 -15.53 -4.74 -24.84
N ARG A 249 -14.84 -3.60 -24.90
CA ARG A 249 -13.46 -3.44 -24.45
C ARG A 249 -13.40 -2.71 -23.14
N THR A 250 -12.58 -3.21 -22.21
CA THR A 250 -12.40 -2.62 -20.87
C THR A 250 -11.66 -1.28 -20.87
N ASP A 251 -10.82 -1.05 -21.89
CA ASP A 251 -10.03 0.17 -22.11
C ASP A 251 -10.76 1.24 -22.95
N VAL A 252 -12.07 1.05 -23.22
CA VAL A 252 -12.90 1.96 -24.03
C VAL A 252 -14.25 2.18 -23.37
N ILE A 253 -14.65 3.44 -23.23
CA ILE A 253 -15.97 3.83 -22.67
C ILE A 253 -16.70 4.83 -23.58
N LYS A 254 -18.04 4.84 -23.51
CA LYS A 254 -18.91 5.74 -24.32
C LYS A 254 -19.00 7.10 -23.67
N ILE A 255 -18.63 8.16 -24.40
CA ILE A 255 -18.64 9.54 -23.88
C ILE A 255 -20.06 10.07 -23.70
N ASP A 256 -20.98 9.78 -24.61
CA ASP A 256 -22.38 10.20 -24.51
C ASP A 256 -23.05 9.70 -23.22
N LYS A 257 -22.74 8.49 -22.81
CA LYS A 257 -23.21 7.90 -21.54
C LYS A 257 -22.56 8.55 -20.33
N LEU A 258 -21.24 8.81 -20.38
CA LEU A 258 -20.57 9.56 -19.31
C LEU A 258 -21.12 10.98 -19.15
N LEU A 259 -21.47 11.64 -20.24
CA LEU A 259 -22.02 13.01 -20.21
C LEU A 259 -23.44 13.10 -19.64
N GLN A 260 -24.18 11.98 -19.57
CA GLN A 260 -25.48 11.89 -18.88
C GLN A 260 -25.34 11.86 -17.36
N LEU A 261 -24.16 11.50 -16.86
CA LEU A 261 -23.86 11.51 -15.42
C LEU A 261 -23.61 12.95 -14.93
N SER A 262 -23.94 13.21 -13.67
CA SER A 262 -23.49 14.45 -13.02
C SER A 262 -21.96 14.52 -13.00
N ASP A 263 -21.40 15.73 -12.92
CA ASP A 263 -19.94 15.95 -12.92
C ASP A 263 -19.23 15.17 -11.82
N VAL A 264 -19.87 15.03 -10.64
CA VAL A 264 -19.30 14.28 -9.50
C VAL A 264 -19.25 12.80 -9.82
N ARG A 265 -20.35 12.20 -10.31
CA ARG A 265 -20.42 10.78 -10.69
C ARG A 265 -19.45 10.48 -11.83
N ARG A 266 -19.38 11.32 -12.83
CA ARG A 266 -18.45 11.20 -13.96
C ARG A 266 -17.00 11.16 -13.50
N ARG A 267 -16.59 12.06 -12.61
CA ARG A 267 -15.24 12.06 -12.04
C ARG A 267 -14.95 10.81 -11.21
N ASN A 268 -15.93 10.34 -10.45
CA ASN A 268 -15.82 9.10 -9.67
C ASN A 268 -15.64 7.89 -10.58
N ALA A 269 -16.48 7.73 -11.60
CA ALA A 269 -16.40 6.68 -12.60
C ALA A 269 -15.03 6.67 -13.32
N LEU A 270 -14.54 7.84 -13.76
CA LEU A 270 -13.25 7.96 -14.42
C LEU A 270 -12.08 7.54 -13.50
N ARG A 271 -12.06 7.98 -12.23
CA ARG A 271 -11.02 7.54 -11.27
C ARG A 271 -11.02 6.02 -11.11
N HIS A 272 -12.20 5.43 -10.96
CA HIS A 272 -12.33 3.97 -10.84
C HIS A 272 -11.88 3.25 -12.11
N TRP A 273 -12.25 3.77 -13.30
CA TRP A 273 -11.83 3.20 -14.58
C TRP A 273 -10.31 3.20 -14.72
N PHE A 274 -9.64 4.31 -14.43
CA PHE A 274 -8.18 4.40 -14.47
C PHE A 274 -7.53 3.41 -13.49
N SER A 275 -8.06 3.29 -12.28
CA SER A 275 -7.58 2.33 -11.30
C SER A 275 -7.70 0.87 -11.79
N ARG A 276 -8.82 0.51 -12.44
CA ARG A 276 -9.01 -0.82 -13.05
C ARG A 276 -8.02 -1.11 -14.18
N LEU A 277 -7.58 -0.08 -14.89
CA LEU A 277 -6.55 -0.19 -15.94
C LEU A 277 -5.12 -0.23 -15.38
N GLY A 278 -4.94 -0.19 -14.07
CA GLY A 278 -3.63 -0.17 -13.42
C GLY A 278 -2.89 1.16 -13.59
N LEU A 279 -3.58 2.23 -13.98
CA LEU A 279 -2.98 3.56 -14.14
C LEU A 279 -2.83 4.24 -12.77
N LYS A 280 -1.78 5.06 -12.64
CA LYS A 280 -1.61 5.89 -11.45
C LYS A 280 -2.81 6.82 -11.23
N GLU A 281 -3.08 7.17 -9.99
CA GLU A 281 -4.17 8.07 -9.63
C GLU A 281 -4.01 9.41 -10.34
N ILE A 282 -5.08 9.83 -11.04
CA ILE A 282 -5.11 11.11 -11.75
C ILE A 282 -5.43 12.23 -10.78
N GLY A 283 -4.52 13.19 -10.68
CA GLY A 283 -4.72 14.39 -9.88
C GLY A 283 -5.91 15.26 -10.35
N TRP A 284 -6.44 16.04 -9.43
CA TRP A 284 -7.63 16.89 -9.65
C TRP A 284 -7.54 17.73 -10.93
N ASN A 285 -6.43 18.43 -11.16
CA ASN A 285 -6.27 19.33 -12.32
C ASN A 285 -6.35 18.56 -13.66
N ARG A 286 -5.73 17.38 -13.73
CA ARG A 286 -5.78 16.55 -14.93
C ARG A 286 -7.18 15.99 -15.20
N LEU A 287 -7.91 15.64 -14.14
CA LEU A 287 -9.30 15.18 -14.27
C LEU A 287 -10.23 16.30 -14.73
N GLN A 288 -10.02 17.53 -14.28
CA GLN A 288 -10.71 18.72 -14.77
C GLN A 288 -10.38 18.98 -16.24
N GLN A 289 -9.12 18.90 -16.64
CA GLN A 289 -8.68 19.05 -18.01
C GLN A 289 -9.36 17.99 -18.91
N LEU A 290 -9.37 16.72 -18.51
CA LEU A 290 -10.06 15.65 -19.22
C LEU A 290 -11.54 16.00 -19.45
N SER A 291 -12.24 16.45 -18.42
CA SER A 291 -13.64 16.81 -18.50
C SER A 291 -13.89 17.98 -19.46
N ARG A 292 -13.03 19.00 -19.43
CA ARG A 292 -13.21 20.23 -20.25
C ARG A 292 -12.75 20.08 -21.68
N GLU A 293 -11.60 19.43 -21.92
CA GLU A 293 -10.95 19.43 -23.24
C GLU A 293 -11.29 18.18 -24.05
N VAL A 294 -11.42 17.03 -23.40
CA VAL A 294 -11.60 15.76 -24.10
C VAL A 294 -13.07 15.37 -24.18
N LEU A 295 -13.80 15.40 -23.05
CA LEU A 295 -15.19 14.91 -23.05
C LEU A 295 -16.16 15.87 -23.74
N THR A 296 -15.93 17.20 -23.72
CA THR A 296 -16.82 18.20 -24.32
C THR A 296 -16.38 18.64 -25.73
N ALA A 297 -15.26 18.15 -26.25
CA ALA A 297 -14.82 18.44 -27.62
C ALA A 297 -15.88 18.03 -28.65
N LYS A 298 -15.88 18.68 -29.83
CA LYS A 298 -16.79 18.32 -30.94
C LYS A 298 -16.54 16.87 -31.38
N ALA A 299 -17.59 16.14 -31.74
CA ALA A 299 -17.52 14.69 -32.05
C ALA A 299 -16.53 14.33 -33.17
N SER A 300 -16.36 15.26 -34.15
CA SER A 300 -15.44 15.11 -35.28
C SER A 300 -13.95 15.33 -34.92
N ARG A 301 -13.64 15.90 -33.72
CA ARG A 301 -12.28 16.24 -33.34
C ARG A 301 -11.63 15.07 -32.60
N ILE A 302 -10.48 14.63 -33.06
CA ILE A 302 -9.59 13.75 -32.31
C ILE A 302 -8.86 14.60 -31.29
N VAL A 303 -9.05 14.30 -30.01
CA VAL A 303 -8.37 14.99 -28.91
C VAL A 303 -7.62 13.94 -28.08
N THR A 304 -6.37 14.22 -27.78
CA THR A 304 -5.49 13.36 -26.99
C THR A 304 -5.06 14.06 -25.71
N LEU A 305 -5.00 13.32 -24.61
CA LEU A 305 -4.47 13.76 -23.32
C LEU A 305 -3.45 12.73 -22.83
N PRO A 306 -2.16 13.07 -22.82
CA PRO A 306 -1.14 12.18 -22.29
C PRO A 306 -1.25 12.08 -20.75
N LEU A 307 -1.23 10.85 -20.24
CA LEU A 307 -1.15 10.52 -18.84
C LEU A 307 0.10 9.66 -18.61
N ASP A 308 0.51 9.52 -17.33
CA ASP A 308 1.61 8.65 -16.97
C ASP A 308 1.24 7.18 -17.29
N GLY A 309 1.94 6.58 -18.26
CA GLY A 309 1.73 5.21 -18.72
C GLY A 309 0.62 5.01 -19.75
N CYS A 310 -0.16 6.06 -20.13
CA CYS A 310 -1.21 5.91 -21.13
C CYS A 310 -1.49 7.20 -21.90
N LEU A 311 -2.09 7.05 -23.09
CA LEU A 311 -2.63 8.15 -23.88
C LEU A 311 -4.16 8.03 -23.90
N LEU A 312 -4.87 9.00 -23.31
CA LEU A 312 -6.31 9.10 -23.49
C LEU A 312 -6.61 9.72 -24.85
N GLN A 313 -7.46 9.06 -25.62
CA GLN A 313 -7.86 9.56 -26.94
C GLN A 313 -9.38 9.52 -27.11
N ARG A 314 -9.94 10.64 -27.53
CA ARG A 314 -11.33 10.71 -28.00
C ARG A 314 -11.39 10.37 -29.49
N PHE A 315 -12.22 9.41 -29.84
CA PHE A 315 -12.50 9.06 -31.25
C PHE A 315 -13.90 8.50 -31.39
N LYS A 316 -14.67 8.97 -32.38
CA LYS A 316 -16.04 8.52 -32.72
C LYS A 316 -16.96 8.36 -31.50
N GLY A 317 -17.01 9.38 -30.63
CA GLY A 317 -17.88 9.38 -29.43
C GLY A 317 -17.44 8.45 -28.31
N LYS A 318 -16.26 7.85 -28.38
CA LYS A 318 -15.68 6.98 -27.39
C LYS A 318 -14.40 7.57 -26.83
N LEU A 319 -14.08 7.22 -25.57
CA LEU A 319 -12.82 7.51 -24.89
C LEU A 319 -12.00 6.23 -24.81
N TYR A 320 -10.79 6.27 -25.32
CA TYR A 320 -9.83 5.17 -25.37
C TYR A 320 -8.70 5.45 -24.39
N ALA A 321 -8.30 4.46 -23.60
CA ALA A 321 -7.07 4.47 -22.82
C ALA A 321 -6.02 3.60 -23.52
N LEU A 322 -5.19 4.24 -24.33
CA LEU A 322 -4.18 3.56 -25.14
C LEU A 322 -2.89 3.43 -24.34
N ARG A 323 -2.35 2.22 -24.20
CA ARG A 323 -1.01 2.03 -23.63
C ARG A 323 0.01 2.71 -24.53
N VAL A 324 0.94 3.46 -23.94
CA VAL A 324 2.08 3.99 -24.68
C VAL A 324 3.00 2.81 -24.96
N LEU A 325 2.99 2.36 -26.22
CA LEU A 325 3.95 1.37 -26.67
C LEU A 325 5.35 1.99 -26.60
N GLN A 326 6.33 1.26 -26.11
CA GLN A 326 7.73 1.67 -26.23
C GLN A 326 8.02 1.92 -27.72
N ARG A 327 8.66 3.06 -28.02
CA ARG A 327 9.05 3.35 -29.39
C ARG A 327 9.91 2.20 -29.89
N PHE A 328 9.47 1.56 -30.96
CA PHE A 328 10.28 0.58 -31.69
C PHE A 328 11.62 1.25 -32.01
N ASP A 329 12.69 0.67 -31.57
CA ASP A 329 14.01 1.05 -32.07
C ASP A 329 14.07 0.66 -33.55
N LYS A 330 14.13 1.67 -34.42
CA LYS A 330 14.20 1.47 -35.89
C LYS A 330 15.41 0.64 -36.33
N LYS A 331 16.32 0.33 -35.41
CA LYS A 331 17.51 -0.50 -35.64
C LYS A 331 17.32 -1.97 -35.26
N GLN A 332 16.19 -2.34 -34.61
CA GLN A 332 15.88 -3.75 -34.35
C GLN A 332 15.35 -4.44 -35.62
N THR A 333 16.13 -5.30 -36.16
CA THR A 333 15.73 -6.24 -37.21
C THR A 333 15.07 -7.46 -36.59
N LEU A 334 13.79 -7.69 -36.87
CA LEU A 334 13.10 -8.95 -36.57
C LEU A 334 13.35 -9.93 -37.74
N SER A 335 14.01 -11.06 -37.48
CA SER A 335 14.10 -12.14 -38.41
C SER A 335 12.86 -13.03 -38.29
N TRP A 336 12.15 -13.25 -39.39
CA TRP A 336 11.03 -14.19 -39.50
C TRP A 336 11.55 -15.44 -40.22
N SER A 337 11.42 -16.59 -39.58
CA SER A 337 11.49 -17.88 -40.31
C SER A 337 10.08 -18.21 -40.80
N ILE A 338 9.92 -18.34 -42.10
CA ILE A 338 8.71 -18.88 -42.71
C ILE A 338 8.97 -20.39 -42.81
N GLU A 339 8.32 -21.18 -41.95
CA GLU A 339 8.15 -22.62 -42.15
C GLU A 339 6.86 -22.90 -42.89
#